data_45b770d3a89cdb12505a15f0ee87bff5
#
_entry.id   45b770d3a89cdb12505a15f0ee87bff5
#
_cell.length_a   1.000
_cell.length_b   1.000
_cell.length_c   1.000
_cell.angle_alpha   90.00
_cell.angle_beta   90.00
_cell.angle_gamma   90.00
#
_symmetry.space_group_name_H-M   'P 1'
#
loop_
_entity.id
_entity.type
_entity.pdbx_description
1 polymer ?
#
loop_
_entity_poly.entity_id
_entity_poly.type
_entity_poly.pdbx_seq_one_letter_code
_entity_poly.pdbx_strand_id
1 'polypeptide(L)'
;MLFSSFEFLFRFLPVFLVIYYLTPKKFRNVTLLGGSIVFYTIGEAGYITILLACVLVNYTLTRLMYRKNTDGRGIRQKRLLLLALGYDLGVLIFYTYRGLASGLPLGISFYTFQIMAYVIDVYRGRIPAEQSLLRLGTYLTMFPQLISGPITNYADVRVALGRERTITAQQLEKGMKLLIVGLAAKVVIADRIGTLWNSIRMIGFDSISTKLAWMGAFAYSLQLYFDFAGYSMMARGIGKMLGFELPVNFRYPYISKSVTEFWRRWHITLGRWFREYVYIPLGGNRKGKARTFFNLFVVWSLTALWHGANYNFLIWGGILLCCLLVEKLFLLRLLDKSRVIGHLYVLFVVPLSWVAFAVTDLSELGVYMTRLFPFAGHAAGVINHLDYLKYLNDYAPLFLLGVLFATPLPETCYRLIERKWIGRVILLGIFGLCMYYLAVSANNPFLYFNF
;
A
#
# COMPACT_ATOMS: atom_id res chain seq x y z
N MET A 1 12.69 7.62 8.39
CA MET A 1 13.49 7.85 7.14
C MET A 1 12.66 7.36 5.95
N LEU A 2 12.53 8.14 4.87
CA LEU A 2 11.74 7.77 3.67
C LEU A 2 12.64 7.14 2.61
N PHE A 3 12.13 6.18 1.82
CA PHE A 3 12.88 5.59 0.70
C PHE A 3 13.18 6.60 -0.41
N SER A 4 12.38 7.66 -0.51
CA SER A 4 12.57 8.77 -1.44
C SER A 4 13.36 9.95 -0.85
N SER A 5 14.18 9.74 0.17
CA SER A 5 15.03 10.79 0.73
C SER A 5 16.51 10.62 0.33
N PHE A 6 17.26 11.71 0.27
CA PHE A 6 18.71 11.67 0.01
C PHE A 6 19.46 10.87 1.07
N GLU A 7 19.06 10.99 2.35
CA GLU A 7 19.66 10.25 3.47
C GLU A 7 19.53 8.75 3.27
N PHE A 8 18.35 8.30 2.77
CA PHE A 8 18.14 6.88 2.50
C PHE A 8 18.94 6.41 1.28
N LEU A 9 18.83 7.13 0.15
CA LEU A 9 19.40 6.71 -1.12
C LEU A 9 20.93 6.74 -1.17
N PHE A 10 21.56 7.72 -0.50
CA PHE A 10 23.00 7.94 -0.60
C PHE A 10 23.78 7.66 0.68
N ARG A 11 23.12 7.61 1.84
CA ARG A 11 23.79 7.30 3.10
C ARG A 11 23.41 5.92 3.61
N PHE A 12 22.14 5.68 3.91
CA PHE A 12 21.72 4.42 4.53
C PHE A 12 21.81 3.23 3.58
N LEU A 13 21.15 3.27 2.43
CA LEU A 13 21.06 2.11 1.54
C LEU A 13 22.42 1.64 1.00
N PRO A 14 23.31 2.51 0.48
CA PRO A 14 24.62 2.06 0.00
C PRO A 14 25.49 1.46 1.11
N VAL A 15 25.59 2.12 2.27
CA VAL A 15 26.36 1.63 3.41
C VAL A 15 25.81 0.29 3.89
N PHE A 16 24.50 0.19 4.04
CA PHE A 16 23.84 -1.06 4.43
C PHE A 16 24.09 -2.19 3.43
N LEU A 17 23.98 -1.95 2.12
CA LEU A 17 24.23 -2.96 1.09
C LEU A 17 25.70 -3.43 1.10
N VAL A 18 26.65 -2.52 1.27
CA VAL A 18 28.08 -2.87 1.39
C VAL A 18 28.29 -3.80 2.59
N ILE A 19 27.82 -3.41 3.77
CA ILE A 19 27.91 -4.24 4.97
C ILE A 19 27.23 -5.60 4.75
N TYR A 20 26.03 -5.61 4.17
CA TYR A 20 25.25 -6.81 3.92
C TYR A 20 25.95 -7.78 2.95
N TYR A 21 26.58 -7.28 1.89
CA TYR A 21 27.30 -8.12 0.93
C TYR A 21 28.64 -8.62 1.46
N LEU A 22 29.33 -7.84 2.28
CA LEU A 22 30.56 -8.26 2.96
C LEU A 22 30.29 -9.26 4.09
N THR A 23 29.07 -9.27 4.65
CA THR A 23 28.69 -10.23 5.69
C THR A 23 28.64 -11.66 5.16
N PRO A 24 29.29 -12.64 5.81
CA PRO A 24 29.18 -14.06 5.45
C PRO A 24 27.71 -14.49 5.38
N LYS A 25 27.34 -15.31 4.40
CA LYS A 25 25.96 -15.67 4.07
C LYS A 25 25.13 -16.15 5.25
N LYS A 26 25.74 -16.91 6.17
CA LYS A 26 25.10 -17.44 7.39
C LYS A 26 24.67 -16.34 8.38
N PHE A 27 25.32 -15.18 8.37
CA PHE A 27 25.04 -14.06 9.28
C PHE A 27 24.18 -12.96 8.65
N ARG A 28 23.79 -13.07 7.39
CA ARG A 28 22.99 -12.05 6.67
C ARG A 28 21.65 -11.71 7.33
N ASN A 29 21.05 -12.65 8.07
CA ASN A 29 19.84 -12.34 8.85
C ASN A 29 20.15 -11.43 10.03
N VAL A 30 21.31 -11.58 10.68
CA VAL A 30 21.75 -10.70 11.79
C VAL A 30 21.95 -9.28 11.25
N THR A 31 22.68 -9.14 10.15
CA THR A 31 22.93 -7.83 9.52
C THR A 31 21.61 -7.19 9.06
N LEU A 32 20.69 -7.97 8.49
CA LEU A 32 19.39 -7.46 8.05
C LEU A 32 18.51 -7.02 9.23
N LEU A 33 18.48 -7.79 10.32
CA LEU A 33 17.79 -7.42 11.54
C LEU A 33 18.38 -6.13 12.14
N GLY A 34 19.71 -6.07 12.30
CA GLY A 34 20.39 -4.90 12.85
C GLY A 34 20.17 -3.65 11.99
N GLY A 35 20.34 -3.75 10.66
CA GLY A 35 20.06 -2.63 9.76
C GLY A 35 18.59 -2.20 9.75
N SER A 36 17.64 -3.13 9.91
CA SER A 36 16.22 -2.81 10.02
C SER A 36 15.88 -2.09 11.33
N ILE A 37 16.50 -2.50 12.44
CA ILE A 37 16.35 -1.81 13.72
C ILE A 37 16.90 -0.38 13.60
N VAL A 38 18.10 -0.21 13.04
CA VAL A 38 18.69 1.13 12.81
C VAL A 38 17.78 1.98 11.94
N PHE A 39 17.30 1.44 10.83
CA PHE A 39 16.38 2.15 9.93
C PHE A 39 15.10 2.62 10.65
N TYR A 40 14.49 1.75 11.46
CA TYR A 40 13.28 2.06 12.21
C TYR A 40 13.55 3.11 13.30
N THR A 41 14.64 2.94 14.05
CA THR A 41 15.01 3.88 15.14
C THR A 41 15.32 5.28 14.62
N ILE A 42 15.99 5.41 13.47
CA ILE A 42 16.20 6.74 12.84
C ILE A 42 14.86 7.39 12.44
N GLY A 43 13.86 6.58 12.05
CA GLY A 43 12.52 7.07 11.73
C GLY A 43 11.67 7.37 12.95
N GLU A 44 11.69 6.44 13.94
CA GLU A 44 10.78 6.44 15.10
C GLU A 44 11.36 5.71 16.31
N ALA A 45 12.32 6.33 16.98
CA ALA A 45 13.01 5.74 18.14
C ALA A 45 12.06 5.30 19.28
N GLY A 46 11.00 6.07 19.53
CA GLY A 46 10.08 5.82 20.66
C GLY A 46 9.28 4.53 20.57
N TYR A 47 9.07 3.99 19.36
CA TYR A 47 8.18 2.85 19.14
C TYR A 47 8.88 1.52 18.81
N ILE A 48 10.20 1.50 18.78
CA ILE A 48 10.96 0.26 18.51
C ILE A 48 10.67 -0.84 19.53
N THR A 49 10.43 -0.48 20.78
CA THR A 49 10.11 -1.41 21.86
C THR A 49 8.80 -2.16 21.61
N ILE A 50 7.80 -1.49 21.02
CA ILE A 50 6.51 -2.09 20.68
C ILE A 50 6.69 -3.15 19.57
N LEU A 51 7.46 -2.81 18.53
CA LEU A 51 7.76 -3.73 17.45
C LEU A 51 8.51 -4.98 17.97
N LEU A 52 9.51 -4.79 18.83
CA LEU A 52 10.27 -5.90 19.44
C LEU A 52 9.41 -6.72 20.39
N ALA A 53 8.54 -6.08 21.18
CA ALA A 53 7.58 -6.77 22.04
C ALA A 53 6.60 -7.61 21.21
N CYS A 54 6.11 -7.08 20.08
CA CYS A 54 5.25 -7.82 19.16
C CYS A 54 5.94 -9.09 18.63
N VAL A 55 7.22 -9.00 18.24
CA VAL A 55 8.00 -10.16 17.82
C VAL A 55 8.09 -11.20 18.96
N LEU A 56 8.43 -10.76 20.16
CA LEU A 56 8.72 -11.65 21.30
C LEU A 56 7.46 -12.36 21.79
N VAL A 57 6.37 -11.63 21.96
CA VAL A 57 5.08 -12.18 22.40
C VAL A 57 4.58 -13.22 21.41
N ASN A 58 4.55 -12.89 20.12
CA ASN A 58 4.06 -13.82 19.09
C ASN A 58 4.99 -15.02 18.87
N TYR A 59 6.32 -14.82 18.98
CA TYR A 59 7.27 -15.93 19.01
C TYR A 59 6.95 -16.92 20.13
N THR A 60 6.79 -16.43 21.36
CA THR A 60 6.51 -17.26 22.53
C THR A 60 5.18 -17.98 22.40
N LEU A 61 4.09 -17.25 22.06
CA LEU A 61 2.76 -17.84 21.94
C LEU A 61 2.67 -18.88 20.84
N THR A 62 3.31 -18.66 19.68
CA THR A 62 3.32 -19.64 18.58
C THR A 62 4.17 -20.87 18.89
N ARG A 63 5.27 -20.71 19.62
CA ARG A 63 6.08 -21.84 20.13
C ARG A 63 5.27 -22.71 21.12
N LEU A 64 4.52 -22.09 22.04
CA LEU A 64 3.64 -22.79 22.96
C LEU A 64 2.43 -23.46 22.28
N MET A 65 1.96 -22.85 21.17
CA MET A 65 0.86 -23.36 20.37
C MET A 65 1.25 -24.58 19.53
N TYR A 66 2.47 -24.57 18.99
CA TYR A 66 2.94 -25.59 18.06
C TYR A 66 3.24 -26.91 18.79
N ARG A 67 2.60 -28.01 18.35
CA ARG A 67 2.94 -29.39 18.75
C ARG A 67 3.22 -30.19 17.49
N LYS A 68 4.37 -30.85 17.48
CA LYS A 68 4.74 -31.81 16.44
C LYS A 68 3.79 -33.01 16.54
N ASN A 69 3.13 -33.40 15.45
CA ASN A 69 2.23 -34.57 15.37
C ASN A 69 0.84 -34.43 16.02
N THR A 70 0.33 -33.25 16.28
CA THR A 70 -1.10 -33.07 16.63
C THR A 70 -1.76 -32.16 15.60
N ASP A 71 -3.02 -32.49 15.22
CA ASP A 71 -3.84 -31.69 14.28
C ASP A 71 -4.20 -30.28 14.83
N GLY A 72 -3.42 -29.75 15.70
CA GLY A 72 -3.28 -28.34 16.10
C GLY A 72 -4.52 -27.64 16.66
N ARG A 73 -5.68 -28.29 16.82
CA ARG A 73 -6.98 -27.63 17.05
C ARG A 73 -7.60 -27.85 18.42
N GLY A 74 -6.79 -28.18 19.43
CA GLY A 74 -7.29 -28.33 20.80
C GLY A 74 -7.67 -26.97 21.44
N ILE A 75 -8.41 -27.04 22.54
CA ILE A 75 -8.88 -25.86 23.31
C ILE A 75 -7.69 -24.96 23.71
N ARG A 76 -6.57 -25.54 24.11
CA ARG A 76 -5.36 -24.79 24.48
C ARG A 76 -4.81 -23.96 23.32
N GLN A 77 -4.67 -24.56 22.12
CA GLN A 77 -4.18 -23.89 20.92
C GLN A 77 -5.11 -22.75 20.51
N LYS A 78 -6.43 -22.94 20.61
CA LYS A 78 -7.42 -21.90 20.34
C LYS A 78 -7.29 -20.73 21.33
N ARG A 79 -7.09 -21.01 22.62
CA ARG A 79 -6.86 -19.96 23.64
C ARG A 79 -5.59 -19.16 23.34
N LEU A 80 -4.49 -19.83 22.98
CA LEU A 80 -3.24 -19.16 22.62
C LEU A 80 -3.38 -18.32 21.34
N LEU A 81 -4.11 -18.80 20.33
CA LEU A 81 -4.46 -18.03 19.15
C LEU A 81 -5.23 -16.75 19.53
N LEU A 82 -6.28 -16.89 20.34
CA LEU A 82 -7.10 -15.74 20.77
C LEU A 82 -6.29 -14.74 21.59
N LEU A 83 -5.36 -15.19 22.43
CA LEU A 83 -4.45 -14.32 23.18
C LEU A 83 -3.51 -13.56 22.23
N ALA A 84 -2.93 -14.23 21.24
CA ALA A 84 -2.04 -13.57 20.27
C ALA A 84 -2.79 -12.54 19.43
N LEU A 85 -3.95 -12.91 18.86
CA LEU A 85 -4.78 -12.00 18.08
C LEU A 85 -5.32 -10.84 18.93
N GLY A 86 -5.71 -11.11 20.19
CA GLY A 86 -6.16 -10.09 21.13
C GLY A 86 -5.06 -9.09 21.48
N TYR A 87 -3.83 -9.56 21.67
CA TYR A 87 -2.67 -8.70 21.88
C TYR A 87 -2.41 -7.83 20.64
N ASP A 88 -2.29 -8.44 19.46
CA ASP A 88 -1.94 -7.73 18.22
C ASP A 88 -3.02 -6.70 17.83
N LEU A 89 -4.30 -7.07 17.91
CA LEU A 89 -5.43 -6.16 17.67
C LEU A 89 -5.55 -5.10 18.75
N GLY A 90 -5.31 -5.46 20.02
CA GLY A 90 -5.33 -4.52 21.14
C GLY A 90 -4.28 -3.42 20.97
N VAL A 91 -3.06 -3.78 20.59
CA VAL A 91 -1.98 -2.83 20.30
C VAL A 91 -2.36 -1.96 19.10
N LEU A 92 -2.84 -2.55 18.00
CA LEU A 92 -3.25 -1.80 16.81
C LEU A 92 -4.37 -0.81 17.13
N ILE A 93 -5.44 -1.25 17.78
CA ILE A 93 -6.60 -0.42 18.13
C ILE A 93 -6.18 0.69 19.10
N PHE A 94 -5.36 0.36 20.11
CA PHE A 94 -4.89 1.36 21.06
C PHE A 94 -4.17 2.52 20.37
N TYR A 95 -3.21 2.24 19.48
CA TYR A 95 -2.47 3.29 18.79
C TYR A 95 -3.25 3.97 17.67
N THR A 96 -4.16 3.27 16.99
CA THR A 96 -4.99 3.88 15.93
C THR A 96 -6.01 4.85 16.52
N TYR A 97 -6.63 4.53 17.66
CA TYR A 97 -7.77 5.32 18.16
C TYR A 97 -7.39 6.24 19.34
N ARG A 98 -6.34 5.95 20.09
CA ARG A 98 -5.86 6.80 21.19
C ARG A 98 -4.68 7.68 20.80
N GLY A 99 -3.96 7.33 19.74
CA GLY A 99 -2.73 7.98 19.29
C GLY A 99 -2.91 9.31 18.55
N LEU A 100 -4.11 9.86 18.48
CA LEU A 100 -4.39 11.15 17.80
C LEU A 100 -3.54 12.33 18.32
N ALA A 101 -3.03 12.24 19.54
CA ALA A 101 -2.17 13.26 20.14
C ALA A 101 -0.66 13.01 19.95
N SER A 102 -0.21 11.76 19.71
CA SER A 102 1.22 11.37 19.69
C SER A 102 1.71 10.75 18.38
N GLY A 103 0.84 10.65 17.37
CA GLY A 103 1.14 10.00 16.09
C GLY A 103 1.01 8.47 16.12
N LEU A 104 0.73 7.88 14.97
CA LEU A 104 0.63 6.44 14.78
C LEU A 104 2.02 5.84 14.60
N PRO A 105 2.44 4.78 15.36
CA PRO A 105 3.72 4.12 15.15
C PRO A 105 3.90 3.66 13.71
N LEU A 106 5.00 4.03 13.10
CA LEU A 106 5.28 3.79 11.69
C LEU A 106 5.17 2.29 11.36
N GLY A 107 4.32 1.95 10.40
CA GLY A 107 4.14 0.58 9.92
C GLY A 107 3.33 -0.35 10.84
N ILE A 108 2.76 0.14 11.96
CA ILE A 108 2.03 -0.72 12.92
C ILE A 108 0.92 -1.52 12.24
N SER A 109 0.16 -0.90 11.34
CA SER A 109 -0.90 -1.56 10.57
C SER A 109 -0.37 -2.71 9.71
N PHE A 110 0.80 -2.52 9.09
CA PHE A 110 1.40 -3.50 8.17
C PHE A 110 2.00 -4.68 8.93
N TYR A 111 2.85 -4.43 9.92
CA TYR A 111 3.48 -5.53 10.66
C TYR A 111 2.48 -6.30 11.53
N THR A 112 1.40 -5.65 12.01
CA THR A 112 0.32 -6.36 12.72
C THR A 112 -0.37 -7.35 11.80
N PHE A 113 -0.72 -6.97 10.56
CA PHE A 113 -1.31 -7.91 9.60
C PHE A 113 -0.35 -9.06 9.24
N GLN A 114 0.94 -8.77 9.12
CA GLN A 114 1.95 -9.81 8.84
C GLN A 114 2.06 -10.81 9.98
N ILE A 115 2.14 -10.34 11.24
CA ILE A 115 2.29 -11.25 12.38
C ILE A 115 1.00 -12.03 12.67
N MET A 116 -0.18 -11.41 12.53
CA MET A 116 -1.47 -12.10 12.65
C MET A 116 -1.59 -13.22 11.59
N ALA A 117 -1.18 -12.96 10.34
CA ALA A 117 -1.15 -13.98 9.30
C ALA A 117 -0.26 -15.16 9.68
N TYR A 118 0.95 -14.88 10.21
CA TYR A 118 1.86 -15.90 10.72
C TYR A 118 1.24 -16.75 11.84
N VAL A 119 0.67 -16.10 12.86
CA VAL A 119 0.03 -16.79 14.00
C VAL A 119 -1.13 -17.68 13.55
N ILE A 120 -1.98 -17.17 12.66
CA ILE A 120 -3.13 -17.93 12.13
C ILE A 120 -2.63 -19.10 11.27
N ASP A 121 -1.59 -18.94 10.46
CA ASP A 121 -1.07 -20.01 9.61
C ASP A 121 -0.39 -21.12 10.43
N VAL A 122 0.29 -20.77 11.53
CA VAL A 122 0.79 -21.75 12.51
C VAL A 122 -0.36 -22.52 13.16
N TYR A 123 -1.41 -21.82 13.61
CA TYR A 123 -2.59 -22.46 14.19
C TYR A 123 -3.30 -23.40 13.21
N ARG A 124 -3.38 -23.00 11.93
CA ARG A 124 -4.00 -23.82 10.88
C ARG A 124 -3.13 -25.00 10.44
N GLY A 125 -1.90 -25.11 10.93
CA GLY A 125 -0.93 -26.13 10.53
C GLY A 125 -0.40 -25.93 9.10
N ARG A 126 -0.58 -24.76 8.48
CA ARG A 126 -0.06 -24.44 7.15
C ARG A 126 1.46 -24.32 7.14
N ILE A 127 2.00 -23.81 8.22
CA ILE A 127 3.45 -23.67 8.47
C ILE A 127 3.76 -24.10 9.89
N PRO A 128 4.96 -24.67 10.14
CA PRO A 128 5.44 -24.90 11.50
C PRO A 128 5.78 -23.55 12.16
N ALA A 129 5.67 -23.49 13.49
CA ALA A 129 6.17 -22.36 14.26
C ALA A 129 7.68 -22.21 14.05
N GLU A 130 8.11 -20.98 13.79
CA GLU A 130 9.55 -20.68 13.64
C GLU A 130 10.29 -20.90 14.94
N GLN A 131 11.42 -21.60 14.84
CA GLN A 131 12.22 -21.97 16.00
C GLN A 131 13.29 -20.92 16.34
N SER A 132 13.64 -20.07 15.38
CA SER A 132 14.64 -19.03 15.53
C SER A 132 13.97 -17.67 15.74
N LEU A 133 14.15 -17.09 16.92
CA LEU A 133 13.72 -15.72 17.21
C LEU A 133 14.35 -14.72 16.22
N LEU A 134 15.62 -14.96 15.84
CA LEU A 134 16.30 -14.15 14.82
C LEU A 134 15.56 -14.14 13.49
N ARG A 135 15.09 -15.30 13.00
CA ARG A 135 14.37 -15.37 11.70
C ARG A 135 13.01 -14.71 11.77
N LEU A 136 12.25 -14.93 12.85
CA LEU A 136 10.94 -14.28 13.01
C LEU A 136 11.11 -12.76 13.21
N GLY A 137 12.10 -12.35 14.00
CA GLY A 137 12.45 -10.93 14.16
C GLY A 137 12.85 -10.29 12.83
N THR A 138 13.75 -10.92 12.08
CA THR A 138 14.14 -10.42 10.74
C THR A 138 12.94 -10.30 9.82
N TYR A 139 12.05 -11.30 9.79
CA TYR A 139 10.83 -11.24 8.97
C TYR A 139 9.97 -10.03 9.30
N LEU A 140 9.65 -9.82 10.58
CA LEU A 140 8.70 -8.78 10.96
C LEU A 140 9.30 -7.38 10.85
N THR A 141 10.62 -7.24 11.15
CA THR A 141 11.29 -5.93 11.17
C THR A 141 11.89 -5.54 9.83
N MET A 142 11.97 -6.43 8.86
CA MET A 142 12.64 -6.21 7.57
C MET A 142 12.19 -4.91 6.91
N PHE A 143 13.08 -3.90 6.88
CA PHE A 143 12.76 -2.53 6.51
C PHE A 143 12.13 -2.34 5.12
N PRO A 144 12.41 -3.16 4.07
CA PRO A 144 11.75 -3.00 2.79
C PRO A 144 10.22 -3.17 2.85
N GLN A 145 9.71 -4.01 3.74
CA GLN A 145 8.26 -4.26 3.87
C GLN A 145 7.61 -3.61 5.09
N LEU A 146 8.42 -3.17 6.08
CA LEU A 146 7.95 -2.82 7.42
C LEU A 146 6.96 -1.65 7.44
N ILE A 147 7.22 -0.61 6.67
CA ILE A 147 6.47 0.66 6.78
C ILE A 147 5.19 0.62 5.96
N SER A 148 5.31 0.46 4.64
CA SER A 148 4.19 0.44 3.67
C SER A 148 4.53 -0.42 2.44
N GLY A 149 5.44 -1.37 2.62
CA GLY A 149 5.75 -2.38 1.62
C GLY A 149 4.57 -3.36 1.41
N PRO A 150 4.69 -4.28 0.47
CA PRO A 150 3.67 -5.33 0.30
C PRO A 150 3.50 -6.15 1.59
N ILE A 151 2.26 -6.38 2.03
CA ILE A 151 1.97 -7.28 3.15
C ILE A 151 2.39 -8.69 2.73
N THR A 152 3.53 -9.14 3.27
CA THR A 152 4.16 -10.39 2.89
C THR A 152 3.86 -11.46 3.96
N ASN A 153 3.32 -12.61 3.57
CA ASN A 153 3.13 -13.69 4.51
C ASN A 153 4.46 -14.36 4.84
N TYR A 154 4.62 -14.90 6.07
CA TYR A 154 5.84 -15.60 6.46
C TYR A 154 6.18 -16.77 5.51
N ALA A 155 5.16 -17.48 5.02
CA ALA A 155 5.31 -18.56 4.04
C ALA A 155 6.04 -18.12 2.75
N ASP A 156 5.83 -16.86 2.30
CA ASP A 156 6.40 -16.33 1.06
C ASP A 156 7.93 -16.12 1.18
N VAL A 157 8.43 -15.80 2.39
CA VAL A 157 9.85 -15.47 2.63
C VAL A 157 10.61 -16.49 3.47
N ARG A 158 9.91 -17.46 4.07
CA ARG A 158 10.47 -18.47 4.98
C ARG A 158 11.67 -19.21 4.38
N VAL A 159 11.57 -19.61 3.11
CA VAL A 159 12.64 -20.35 2.43
C VAL A 159 13.88 -19.46 2.31
N ALA A 160 13.72 -18.20 1.93
CA ALA A 160 14.83 -17.26 1.82
C ALA A 160 15.46 -16.93 3.19
N LEU A 161 14.66 -16.85 4.26
CA LEU A 161 15.16 -16.66 5.62
C LEU A 161 15.91 -17.89 6.17
N GLY A 162 15.50 -19.09 5.75
CA GLY A 162 16.06 -20.38 6.22
C GLY A 162 17.29 -20.84 5.49
N ARG A 163 17.63 -20.26 4.34
CA ARG A 163 18.77 -20.66 3.49
C ARG A 163 19.79 -19.54 3.35
N GLU A 164 21.00 -19.93 2.97
CA GLU A 164 22.03 -18.96 2.54
C GLU A 164 21.60 -18.33 1.21
N ARG A 165 21.42 -17.01 1.21
CA ARG A 165 21.02 -16.27 0.01
C ARG A 165 22.23 -15.97 -0.86
N THR A 166 22.17 -16.39 -2.11
CA THR A 166 23.12 -15.98 -3.15
C THR A 166 22.43 -14.96 -4.03
N ILE A 167 23.02 -13.79 -4.16
CA ILE A 167 22.45 -12.68 -4.94
C ILE A 167 23.27 -12.57 -6.22
N THR A 168 22.59 -12.72 -7.35
CA THR A 168 23.20 -12.62 -8.67
C THR A 168 23.24 -11.17 -9.15
N ALA A 169 24.18 -10.84 -10.04
CA ALA A 169 24.23 -9.52 -10.69
C ALA A 169 22.90 -9.17 -11.39
N GLN A 170 22.23 -10.17 -11.97
CA GLN A 170 20.92 -9.98 -12.60
C GLN A 170 19.81 -9.61 -11.58
N GLN A 171 19.85 -10.18 -10.38
CA GLN A 171 18.91 -9.81 -9.31
C GLN A 171 19.17 -8.39 -8.82
N LEU A 172 20.44 -8.01 -8.70
CA LEU A 172 20.85 -6.64 -8.34
C LEU A 172 20.34 -5.63 -9.40
N GLU A 173 20.61 -5.89 -10.68
CA GLU A 173 20.15 -5.04 -11.79
C GLU A 173 18.62 -4.89 -11.80
N LYS A 174 17.88 -6.00 -11.67
CA LYS A 174 16.42 -5.97 -11.58
C LYS A 174 15.92 -5.23 -10.33
N GLY A 175 16.62 -5.36 -9.21
CA GLY A 175 16.32 -4.65 -7.98
C GLY A 175 16.51 -3.14 -8.12
N MET A 176 17.63 -2.71 -8.67
CA MET A 176 17.91 -1.30 -8.95
C MET A 176 16.91 -0.69 -9.94
N LYS A 177 16.54 -1.43 -11.00
CA LYS A 177 15.49 -1.01 -11.95
C LYS A 177 14.17 -0.73 -11.23
N LEU A 178 13.71 -1.65 -10.38
CA LEU A 178 12.48 -1.46 -9.62
C LEU A 178 12.58 -0.28 -8.65
N LEU A 179 13.73 -0.08 -8.02
CA LEU A 179 13.96 1.06 -7.13
C LEU A 179 13.86 2.38 -7.91
N ILE A 180 14.53 2.51 -9.06
CA ILE A 180 14.54 3.73 -9.88
C ILE A 180 13.14 4.02 -10.45
N VAL A 181 12.45 3.02 -11.00
CA VAL A 181 11.10 3.20 -11.54
C VAL A 181 10.09 3.53 -10.43
N GLY A 182 10.22 2.90 -9.26
CA GLY A 182 9.39 3.21 -8.09
C GLY A 182 9.64 4.64 -7.57
N LEU A 183 10.89 5.06 -7.53
CA LEU A 183 11.28 6.42 -7.16
C LEU A 183 10.72 7.44 -8.15
N ALA A 184 10.81 7.17 -9.46
CA ALA A 184 10.24 8.05 -10.48
C ALA A 184 8.72 8.16 -10.37
N ALA A 185 8.02 7.06 -10.13
CA ALA A 185 6.57 7.06 -9.88
C ALA A 185 6.20 7.99 -8.71
N LYS A 186 6.96 7.96 -7.61
CA LYS A 186 6.78 8.84 -6.44
C LYS A 186 7.13 10.28 -6.76
N VAL A 187 8.37 10.55 -7.18
CA VAL A 187 8.93 11.90 -7.21
C VAL A 187 8.52 12.68 -8.46
N VAL A 188 8.48 12.02 -9.63
CA VAL A 188 8.20 12.71 -10.91
C VAL A 188 6.70 12.80 -11.17
N ILE A 189 5.90 11.82 -10.73
CA ILE A 189 4.46 11.81 -11.01
C ILE A 189 3.67 12.17 -9.75
N ALA A 190 3.74 11.36 -8.69
CA ALA A 190 2.85 11.51 -7.54
C ALA A 190 3.04 12.84 -6.82
N ASP A 191 4.26 13.20 -6.45
CA ASP A 191 4.53 14.43 -5.69
C ASP A 191 4.17 15.68 -6.50
N ARG A 192 4.41 15.64 -7.81
CA ARG A 192 4.12 16.78 -8.66
C ARG A 192 2.65 16.95 -8.98
N ILE A 193 1.92 15.87 -9.31
CA ILE A 193 0.49 15.99 -9.57
C ILE A 193 -0.29 16.27 -8.28
N GLY A 194 0.24 15.84 -7.13
CA GLY A 194 -0.33 16.09 -5.82
C GLY A 194 -0.35 17.58 -5.41
N THR A 195 0.55 18.41 -5.98
CA THR A 195 0.52 19.84 -5.73
C THR A 195 -0.76 20.52 -6.23
N LEU A 196 -1.41 19.96 -7.28
CA LEU A 196 -2.71 20.44 -7.73
C LEU A 196 -3.80 20.23 -6.67
N TRP A 197 -3.87 19.02 -6.09
CA TRP A 197 -4.82 18.74 -5.00
C TRP A 197 -4.60 19.65 -3.80
N ASN A 198 -3.35 19.88 -3.41
CA ASN A 198 -3.01 20.79 -2.31
C ASN A 198 -3.38 22.23 -2.62
N SER A 199 -3.17 22.70 -3.86
CA SER A 199 -3.58 24.03 -4.29
C SER A 199 -5.10 24.22 -4.23
N ILE A 200 -5.87 23.23 -4.67
CA ILE A 200 -7.33 23.22 -4.58
C ILE A 200 -7.80 23.29 -3.12
N ARG A 201 -7.18 22.54 -2.22
CA ARG A 201 -7.49 22.62 -0.78
C ARG A 201 -7.18 23.97 -0.19
N MET A 202 -6.09 24.62 -0.60
CA MET A 202 -5.72 25.96 -0.12
C MET A 202 -6.67 27.06 -0.62
N ILE A 203 -7.22 26.92 -1.84
CA ILE A 203 -8.23 27.85 -2.38
C ILE A 203 -9.53 27.75 -1.60
N GLY A 204 -9.88 26.57 -1.11
CA GLY A 204 -11.17 26.23 -0.53
C GLY A 204 -12.13 25.65 -1.56
N PHE A 205 -12.86 24.60 -1.17
CA PHE A 205 -13.73 23.86 -2.07
C PHE A 205 -14.98 24.63 -2.51
N ASP A 206 -15.36 25.65 -1.76
CA ASP A 206 -16.48 26.55 -2.05
C ASP A 206 -16.22 27.52 -3.22
N SER A 207 -14.95 27.72 -3.58
CA SER A 207 -14.52 28.74 -4.54
C SER A 207 -14.11 28.17 -5.90
N ILE A 208 -14.14 26.83 -6.09
CA ILE A 208 -13.66 26.18 -7.31
C ILE A 208 -14.79 25.84 -8.29
N SER A 209 -14.47 25.83 -9.59
CA SER A 209 -15.39 25.37 -10.62
C SER A 209 -15.55 23.85 -10.65
N THR A 210 -16.64 23.36 -11.27
CA THR A 210 -16.86 21.92 -11.51
C THR A 210 -15.70 21.26 -12.28
N LYS A 211 -15.16 21.98 -13.29
CA LYS A 211 -14.02 21.45 -14.07
C LYS A 211 -12.76 21.30 -13.22
N LEU A 212 -12.46 22.29 -12.37
CA LEU A 212 -11.31 22.23 -11.46
C LEU A 212 -11.53 21.16 -10.38
N ALA A 213 -12.75 20.97 -9.89
CA ALA A 213 -13.08 19.89 -8.94
C ALA A 213 -12.83 18.51 -9.55
N TRP A 214 -13.26 18.23 -10.78
CA TRP A 214 -12.94 16.96 -11.45
C TRP A 214 -11.45 16.80 -11.73
N MET A 215 -10.75 17.87 -12.12
CA MET A 215 -9.29 17.83 -12.24
C MET A 215 -8.62 17.43 -10.92
N GLY A 216 -9.07 18.00 -9.79
CA GLY A 216 -8.60 17.65 -8.46
C GLY A 216 -8.82 16.18 -8.11
N ALA A 217 -10.03 15.66 -8.37
CA ALA A 217 -10.37 14.26 -8.13
C ALA A 217 -9.48 13.28 -8.93
N PHE A 218 -9.22 13.59 -10.21
CA PHE A 218 -8.29 12.79 -11.04
C PHE A 218 -6.84 12.95 -10.61
N ALA A 219 -6.41 14.16 -10.26
CA ALA A 219 -5.06 14.42 -9.75
C ALA A 219 -4.78 13.63 -8.48
N TYR A 220 -5.70 13.66 -7.51
CA TYR A 220 -5.58 12.88 -6.29
C TYR A 220 -5.57 11.37 -6.54
N SER A 221 -6.40 10.91 -7.48
CA SER A 221 -6.43 9.48 -7.87
C SER A 221 -5.10 9.00 -8.44
N LEU A 222 -4.47 9.78 -9.32
CA LEU A 222 -3.14 9.48 -9.86
C LEU A 222 -2.05 9.62 -8.79
N GLN A 223 -2.12 10.66 -7.96
CA GLN A 223 -1.20 10.84 -6.84
C GLN A 223 -1.20 9.63 -5.94
N LEU A 224 -2.37 9.21 -5.43
CA LEU A 224 -2.50 8.08 -4.52
C LEU A 224 -1.96 6.78 -5.13
N TYR A 225 -2.23 6.56 -6.42
CA TYR A 225 -1.75 5.38 -7.13
C TYR A 225 -0.23 5.37 -7.26
N PHE A 226 0.36 6.44 -7.80
CA PHE A 226 1.80 6.47 -8.07
C PHE A 226 2.62 6.59 -6.80
N ASP A 227 2.09 7.24 -5.77
CA ASP A 227 2.71 7.31 -4.45
C ASP A 227 2.85 5.90 -3.86
N PHE A 228 1.75 5.17 -3.76
CA PHE A 228 1.75 3.84 -3.13
C PHE A 228 2.35 2.74 -4.02
N ALA A 229 2.10 2.75 -5.33
CA ALA A 229 2.72 1.82 -6.26
C ALA A 229 4.23 2.05 -6.34
N GLY A 230 4.67 3.30 -6.36
CA GLY A 230 6.09 3.70 -6.33
C GLY A 230 6.80 3.17 -5.10
N TYR A 231 6.24 3.41 -3.92
CA TYR A 231 6.79 2.88 -2.67
C TYR A 231 6.88 1.35 -2.68
N SER A 232 5.80 0.68 -3.11
CA SER A 232 5.77 -0.78 -3.21
C SER A 232 6.80 -1.33 -4.21
N MET A 233 7.06 -0.62 -5.33
CA MET A 233 8.11 -1.00 -6.27
C MET A 233 9.51 -0.80 -5.69
N MET A 234 9.77 0.30 -4.99
CA MET A 234 11.04 0.52 -4.27
C MET A 234 11.28 -0.58 -3.24
N ALA A 235 10.29 -0.91 -2.42
CA ALA A 235 10.34 -1.99 -1.43
C ALA A 235 10.71 -3.35 -2.07
N ARG A 236 10.04 -3.68 -3.19
CA ARG A 236 10.32 -4.92 -3.95
C ARG A 236 11.72 -4.90 -4.58
N GLY A 237 12.16 -3.75 -5.07
CA GLY A 237 13.50 -3.55 -5.61
C GLY A 237 14.58 -3.82 -4.58
N ILE A 238 14.45 -3.22 -3.39
CA ILE A 238 15.36 -3.41 -2.27
C ILE A 238 15.31 -4.87 -1.79
N GLY A 239 14.10 -5.44 -1.62
CA GLY A 239 13.92 -6.85 -1.28
C GLY A 239 14.69 -7.77 -2.23
N LYS A 240 14.59 -7.53 -3.54
CA LYS A 240 15.29 -8.31 -4.57
C LYS A 240 16.82 -8.16 -4.46
N MET A 241 17.34 -6.97 -4.16
CA MET A 241 18.77 -6.76 -3.89
C MET A 241 19.25 -7.50 -2.63
N LEU A 242 18.35 -7.78 -1.68
CA LEU A 242 18.64 -8.57 -0.47
C LEU A 242 18.39 -10.08 -0.61
N GLY A 243 17.94 -10.53 -1.79
CA GLY A 243 17.66 -11.93 -2.09
C GLY A 243 16.25 -12.39 -1.70
N PHE A 244 15.29 -11.47 -1.58
CA PHE A 244 13.88 -11.76 -1.33
C PHE A 244 13.01 -11.39 -2.54
N GLU A 245 12.02 -12.24 -2.84
CA GLU A 245 10.97 -11.95 -3.81
C GLU A 245 9.71 -11.49 -3.09
N LEU A 246 9.58 -10.17 -2.91
CA LEU A 246 8.38 -9.60 -2.31
C LEU A 246 7.22 -9.58 -3.31
N PRO A 247 5.96 -9.80 -2.86
CA PRO A 247 4.81 -9.93 -3.74
C PRO A 247 4.48 -8.61 -4.47
N VAL A 248 3.82 -8.74 -5.63
CA VAL A 248 3.32 -7.59 -6.40
C VAL A 248 2.09 -7.03 -5.70
N ASN A 249 2.05 -5.71 -5.54
CA ASN A 249 0.96 -5.03 -4.84
C ASN A 249 0.01 -4.28 -5.78
N PHE A 250 0.45 -3.92 -6.97
CA PHE A 250 -0.34 -3.21 -8.00
C PHE A 250 -0.13 -3.80 -9.38
N ARG A 251 -1.20 -3.89 -10.18
CA ARG A 251 -1.19 -4.35 -11.58
C ARG A 251 -2.08 -3.47 -12.46
N TYR A 252 -1.67 -2.20 -12.67
CA TYR A 252 -2.40 -1.26 -13.52
C TYR A 252 -3.91 -1.19 -13.19
N PRO A 253 -4.29 -0.76 -11.97
CA PRO A 253 -5.69 -0.84 -11.52
C PRO A 253 -6.66 0.01 -12.34
N TYR A 254 -6.21 1.13 -12.91
CA TYR A 254 -7.07 2.04 -13.67
C TYR A 254 -7.49 1.53 -15.08
N ILE A 255 -6.90 0.42 -15.57
CA ILE A 255 -7.40 -0.24 -16.78
C ILE A 255 -8.49 -1.29 -16.49
N SER A 256 -9.02 -1.34 -15.28
CA SER A 256 -10.10 -2.24 -14.89
C SER A 256 -11.44 -1.83 -15.51
N LYS A 257 -12.35 -2.79 -15.67
CA LYS A 257 -13.70 -2.60 -16.22
C LYS A 257 -14.80 -2.69 -15.17
N SER A 258 -14.43 -2.96 -13.92
CA SER A 258 -15.33 -3.02 -12.77
C SER A 258 -14.58 -2.68 -11.50
N VAL A 259 -15.29 -2.26 -10.45
CA VAL A 259 -14.72 -2.05 -9.12
C VAL A 259 -14.21 -3.38 -8.53
N THR A 260 -14.88 -4.50 -8.82
CA THR A 260 -14.39 -5.84 -8.47
C THR A 260 -13.02 -6.12 -9.10
N GLU A 261 -12.81 -5.81 -10.38
CA GLU A 261 -11.51 -6.00 -11.04
C GLU A 261 -10.48 -5.00 -10.52
N PHE A 262 -10.88 -3.75 -10.27
CA PHE A 262 -10.01 -2.73 -9.71
C PHE A 262 -9.36 -3.21 -8.41
N TRP A 263 -10.13 -3.74 -7.46
CA TRP A 263 -9.61 -4.24 -6.18
C TRP A 263 -8.80 -5.53 -6.30
N ARG A 264 -8.89 -6.28 -7.37
CA ARG A 264 -7.98 -7.39 -7.69
C ARG A 264 -6.61 -6.91 -8.18
N ARG A 265 -6.51 -5.65 -8.61
CA ARG A 265 -5.31 -5.01 -9.17
C ARG A 265 -4.70 -3.97 -8.24
N TRP A 266 -5.51 -3.41 -7.33
CA TRP A 266 -5.15 -2.44 -6.31
C TRP A 266 -4.88 -3.12 -4.98
N HIS A 267 -3.73 -2.79 -4.32
CA HIS A 267 -3.35 -3.30 -3.00
C HIS A 267 -3.58 -4.81 -2.84
N ILE A 268 -3.04 -5.57 -3.80
CA ILE A 268 -3.29 -7.02 -3.98
C ILE A 268 -3.00 -7.80 -2.70
N THR A 269 -1.94 -7.40 -1.97
CA THR A 269 -1.53 -8.12 -0.76
C THR A 269 -2.50 -7.91 0.40
N LEU A 270 -3.09 -6.73 0.55
CA LEU A 270 -4.17 -6.48 1.51
C LEU A 270 -5.43 -7.26 1.13
N GLY A 271 -5.81 -7.23 -0.16
CA GLY A 271 -6.93 -8.01 -0.67
C GLY A 271 -6.75 -9.52 -0.44
N ARG A 272 -5.52 -10.05 -0.64
CA ARG A 272 -5.16 -11.43 -0.31
C ARG A 272 -5.35 -11.70 1.18
N TRP A 273 -4.86 -10.81 2.05
CA TRP A 273 -4.98 -10.94 3.50
C TRP A 273 -6.43 -11.03 3.96
N PHE A 274 -7.28 -10.06 3.57
CA PHE A 274 -8.70 -10.09 3.93
C PHE A 274 -9.43 -11.32 3.37
N ARG A 275 -9.09 -11.74 2.15
CA ARG A 275 -9.66 -12.94 1.55
C ARG A 275 -9.31 -14.20 2.34
N GLU A 276 -8.03 -14.39 2.72
CA GLU A 276 -7.55 -15.63 3.34
C GLU A 276 -7.88 -15.72 4.83
N TYR A 277 -7.86 -14.59 5.54
CA TYR A 277 -8.00 -14.56 6.99
C TYR A 277 -9.36 -14.09 7.49
N VAL A 278 -10.18 -13.44 6.65
CA VAL A 278 -11.53 -12.98 7.02
C VAL A 278 -12.59 -13.62 6.13
N TYR A 279 -12.55 -13.36 4.81
CA TYR A 279 -13.64 -13.73 3.90
C TYR A 279 -13.85 -15.26 3.79
N ILE A 280 -12.78 -16.02 3.56
CA ILE A 280 -12.86 -17.50 3.45
C ILE A 280 -13.28 -18.14 4.78
N PRO A 281 -12.75 -17.79 5.96
CA PRO A 281 -13.21 -18.33 7.24
C PRO A 281 -14.69 -18.07 7.54
N LEU A 282 -15.23 -16.94 7.11
CA LEU A 282 -16.66 -16.62 7.24
C LEU A 282 -17.57 -17.44 6.28
N GLY A 283 -16.97 -18.29 5.42
CA GLY A 283 -17.68 -19.17 4.48
C GLY A 283 -17.52 -18.77 3.02
N GLY A 284 -16.84 -17.66 2.72
CA GLY A 284 -16.61 -17.21 1.34
C GLY A 284 -17.90 -17.01 0.55
N ASN A 285 -17.93 -17.49 -0.69
CA ASN A 285 -19.10 -17.46 -1.58
C ASN A 285 -19.87 -18.80 -1.69
N ARG A 286 -19.49 -19.80 -0.85
CA ARG A 286 -20.03 -21.17 -0.97
C ARG A 286 -21.37 -21.35 -0.25
N LYS A 287 -21.75 -20.42 0.65
CA LYS A 287 -22.94 -20.51 1.51
C LYS A 287 -24.09 -19.61 1.04
N GLY A 288 -24.22 -19.38 -0.28
CA GLY A 288 -25.29 -18.59 -0.89
C GLY A 288 -25.02 -17.08 -0.94
N LYS A 289 -25.94 -16.33 -1.63
CA LYS A 289 -25.79 -14.90 -1.88
C LYS A 289 -25.81 -14.05 -0.59
N ALA A 290 -26.77 -14.31 0.32
CA ALA A 290 -26.90 -13.56 1.57
C ALA A 290 -25.61 -13.63 2.41
N ARG A 291 -25.04 -14.84 2.54
CA ARG A 291 -23.77 -15.02 3.26
C ARG A 291 -22.61 -14.31 2.57
N THR A 292 -22.58 -14.34 1.24
CA THR A 292 -21.57 -13.60 0.45
C THR A 292 -21.64 -12.09 0.71
N PHE A 293 -22.86 -11.52 0.76
CA PHE A 293 -23.07 -10.10 1.02
C PHE A 293 -22.68 -9.73 2.45
N PHE A 294 -23.06 -10.54 3.42
CA PHE A 294 -22.60 -10.36 4.82
C PHE A 294 -21.08 -10.41 4.92
N ASN A 295 -20.43 -11.36 4.28
CA ASN A 295 -18.96 -11.47 4.29
C ASN A 295 -18.29 -10.25 3.65
N LEU A 296 -18.85 -9.71 2.57
CA LEU A 296 -18.36 -8.47 1.95
C LEU A 296 -18.56 -7.27 2.88
N PHE A 297 -19.72 -7.17 3.53
CA PHE A 297 -19.99 -6.13 4.52
C PHE A 297 -18.94 -6.16 5.63
N VAL A 298 -18.66 -7.33 6.21
CA VAL A 298 -17.63 -7.48 7.26
C VAL A 298 -16.25 -7.04 6.74
N VAL A 299 -15.84 -7.51 5.56
CA VAL A 299 -14.53 -7.15 4.99
C VAL A 299 -14.40 -5.64 4.76
N TRP A 300 -15.42 -5.00 4.18
CA TRP A 300 -15.36 -3.57 3.89
C TRP A 300 -15.48 -2.70 5.14
N SER A 301 -16.26 -3.11 6.12
CA SER A 301 -16.31 -2.45 7.43
C SER A 301 -14.95 -2.51 8.14
N LEU A 302 -14.31 -3.68 8.16
CA LEU A 302 -12.98 -3.83 8.74
C LEU A 302 -11.91 -3.05 7.94
N THR A 303 -12.04 -2.99 6.61
CA THR A 303 -11.14 -2.20 5.77
C THR A 303 -11.27 -0.71 6.06
N ALA A 304 -12.50 -0.21 6.20
CA ALA A 304 -12.78 1.19 6.53
C ALA A 304 -12.22 1.56 7.92
N LEU A 305 -12.50 0.73 8.94
CA LEU A 305 -11.99 0.94 10.30
C LEU A 305 -10.47 0.86 10.39
N TRP A 306 -9.84 0.02 9.57
CA TRP A 306 -8.37 -0.10 9.51
C TRP A 306 -7.70 1.16 8.95
N HIS A 307 -8.35 1.88 8.04
CA HIS A 307 -7.84 3.14 7.50
C HIS A 307 -7.87 4.29 8.51
N GLY A 308 -8.70 4.22 9.54
CA GLY A 308 -8.73 5.23 10.59
C GLY A 308 -10.09 5.40 11.27
N ALA A 309 -10.12 6.31 12.25
CA ALA A 309 -11.29 6.58 13.08
C ALA A 309 -12.30 7.56 12.46
N ASN A 310 -11.91 8.24 11.37
CA ASN A 310 -12.73 9.29 10.76
C ASN A 310 -13.90 8.71 9.94
N TYR A 311 -15.06 9.34 10.03
CA TYR A 311 -16.28 8.89 9.34
C TYR A 311 -16.17 8.83 7.82
N ASN A 312 -15.29 9.64 7.20
CA ASN A 312 -15.05 9.63 5.77
C ASN A 312 -14.59 8.25 5.27
N PHE A 313 -13.82 7.48 6.07
CA PHE A 313 -13.42 6.11 5.72
C PHE A 313 -14.60 5.13 5.72
N LEU A 314 -15.58 5.33 6.63
CA LEU A 314 -16.82 4.53 6.63
C LEU A 314 -17.67 4.84 5.39
N ILE A 315 -17.77 6.12 5.01
CA ILE A 315 -18.47 6.55 3.79
C ILE A 315 -17.78 5.94 2.55
N TRP A 316 -16.46 6.06 2.46
CA TRP A 316 -15.66 5.48 1.39
C TRP A 316 -15.87 3.95 1.28
N GLY A 317 -15.74 3.25 2.39
CA GLY A 317 -15.96 1.79 2.43
C GLY A 317 -17.39 1.40 2.06
N GLY A 318 -18.39 2.20 2.50
CA GLY A 318 -19.80 2.04 2.16
C GLY A 318 -20.08 2.21 0.66
N ILE A 319 -19.52 3.26 0.03
CA ILE A 319 -19.62 3.49 -1.42
C ILE A 319 -19.10 2.26 -2.19
N LEU A 320 -17.91 1.79 -1.83
CA LEU A 320 -17.29 0.65 -2.52
C LEU A 320 -18.04 -0.66 -2.26
N LEU A 321 -18.53 -0.87 -1.04
CA LEU A 321 -19.41 -2.01 -0.73
C LEU A 321 -20.66 -1.99 -1.61
N CYS A 322 -21.36 -0.86 -1.68
CA CYS A 322 -22.55 -0.71 -2.53
C CYS A 322 -22.23 -1.01 -3.99
N CYS A 323 -21.14 -0.47 -4.53
CA CYS A 323 -20.70 -0.77 -5.90
C CYS A 323 -20.51 -2.28 -6.11
N LEU A 324 -19.79 -2.95 -5.20
CA LEU A 324 -19.54 -4.39 -5.29
C LEU A 324 -20.81 -5.24 -5.18
N LEU A 325 -21.77 -4.83 -4.34
CA LEU A 325 -23.06 -5.51 -4.23
C LEU A 325 -23.87 -5.36 -5.53
N VAL A 326 -23.96 -4.13 -6.07
CA VAL A 326 -24.66 -3.84 -7.34
C VAL A 326 -24.00 -4.58 -8.51
N GLU A 327 -22.67 -4.60 -8.57
CA GLU A 327 -21.91 -5.38 -9.54
C GLU A 327 -22.28 -6.87 -9.46
N LYS A 328 -22.29 -7.46 -8.29
CA LYS A 328 -22.60 -8.89 -8.10
C LYS A 328 -24.06 -9.22 -8.36
N LEU A 329 -24.99 -8.29 -8.16
CA LEU A 329 -26.41 -8.51 -8.42
C LEU A 329 -26.69 -8.56 -9.92
N PHE A 330 -26.25 -7.56 -10.68
CA PHE A 330 -26.58 -7.45 -12.11
C PHE A 330 -25.57 -6.67 -12.96
N LEU A 331 -24.85 -5.68 -12.38
CA LEU A 331 -24.09 -4.72 -13.17
C LEU A 331 -22.91 -5.36 -13.91
N LEU A 332 -22.24 -6.38 -13.35
CA LEU A 332 -21.13 -7.07 -14.02
C LEU A 332 -21.55 -7.60 -15.40
N ARG A 333 -22.77 -8.14 -15.53
CA ARG A 333 -23.28 -8.65 -16.83
C ARG A 333 -23.43 -7.55 -17.88
N LEU A 334 -23.71 -6.32 -17.44
CA LEU A 334 -23.81 -5.15 -18.34
C LEU A 334 -22.42 -4.63 -18.70
N LEU A 335 -21.51 -4.54 -17.73
CA LEU A 335 -20.14 -4.08 -17.95
C LEU A 335 -19.34 -5.04 -18.85
N ASP A 336 -19.62 -6.35 -18.79
CA ASP A 336 -18.99 -7.35 -19.66
C ASP A 336 -19.37 -7.20 -21.14
N LYS A 337 -20.54 -6.58 -21.45
CA LYS A 337 -20.99 -6.34 -22.83
C LYS A 337 -20.19 -5.25 -23.55
N SER A 338 -19.62 -4.28 -22.82
CA SER A 338 -18.89 -3.17 -23.42
C SER A 338 -17.66 -2.80 -22.58
N ARG A 339 -16.49 -2.95 -23.19
CA ARG A 339 -15.23 -2.52 -22.57
C ARG A 339 -15.21 -1.03 -22.26
N VAL A 340 -15.76 -0.22 -23.15
CA VAL A 340 -15.80 1.25 -23.01
C VAL A 340 -16.63 1.63 -21.79
N ILE A 341 -17.85 1.09 -21.67
CA ILE A 341 -18.72 1.36 -20.51
C ILE A 341 -18.04 0.92 -19.20
N GLY A 342 -17.38 -0.24 -19.20
CA GLY A 342 -16.65 -0.70 -18.02
C GLY A 342 -15.53 0.25 -17.60
N HIS A 343 -14.72 0.74 -18.54
CA HIS A 343 -13.66 1.71 -18.23
C HIS A 343 -14.22 3.06 -17.75
N LEU A 344 -15.26 3.59 -18.41
CA LEU A 344 -15.92 4.83 -17.99
C LEU A 344 -16.50 4.71 -16.57
N TYR A 345 -17.14 3.58 -16.27
CA TYR A 345 -17.67 3.30 -14.93
C TYR A 345 -16.54 3.35 -13.87
N VAL A 346 -15.42 2.68 -14.10
CA VAL A 346 -14.29 2.68 -13.15
C VAL A 346 -13.67 4.06 -13.03
N LEU A 347 -13.45 4.76 -14.16
CA LEU A 347 -12.88 6.10 -14.17
C LEU A 347 -13.80 7.16 -13.55
N PHE A 348 -15.10 6.88 -13.44
CA PHE A 348 -16.04 7.73 -12.72
C PHE A 348 -16.09 7.38 -11.21
N VAL A 349 -16.35 6.10 -10.89
CA VAL A 349 -16.61 5.67 -9.50
C VAL A 349 -15.35 5.75 -8.64
N VAL A 350 -14.20 5.34 -9.16
CA VAL A 350 -12.97 5.25 -8.36
C VAL A 350 -12.46 6.64 -7.94
N PRO A 351 -12.30 7.64 -8.84
CA PRO A 351 -11.92 8.99 -8.42
C PRO A 351 -12.91 9.61 -7.44
N LEU A 352 -14.21 9.40 -7.65
CA LEU A 352 -15.24 9.88 -6.72
C LEU A 352 -15.09 9.25 -5.33
N SER A 353 -14.81 7.95 -5.27
CA SER A 353 -14.55 7.27 -3.99
C SER A 353 -13.28 7.79 -3.31
N TRP A 354 -12.24 8.14 -4.07
CA TRP A 354 -11.01 8.70 -3.51
C TRP A 354 -11.20 10.12 -2.95
N VAL A 355 -12.14 10.91 -3.47
CA VAL A 355 -12.53 12.19 -2.86
C VAL A 355 -13.09 11.96 -1.46
N ALA A 356 -14.00 10.99 -1.30
CA ALA A 356 -14.53 10.64 0.02
C ALA A 356 -13.43 10.12 0.96
N PHE A 357 -12.41 9.47 0.44
CA PHE A 357 -11.24 9.05 1.21
C PHE A 357 -10.36 10.23 1.64
N ALA A 358 -10.15 11.21 0.76
CA ALA A 358 -9.22 12.33 0.94
C ALA A 358 -9.72 13.43 1.88
N VAL A 359 -11.03 13.68 1.87
CA VAL A 359 -11.65 14.78 2.61
C VAL A 359 -12.20 14.26 3.93
N THR A 360 -11.52 14.58 5.03
CA THR A 360 -11.86 14.04 6.36
C THR A 360 -13.02 14.76 7.03
N ASP A 361 -13.19 16.06 6.75
CA ASP A 361 -14.34 16.82 7.21
C ASP A 361 -15.57 16.58 6.34
N LEU A 362 -16.68 16.15 6.94
CA LEU A 362 -17.90 15.80 6.20
C LEU A 362 -18.61 17.01 5.60
N SER A 363 -18.48 18.18 6.22
CA SER A 363 -19.03 19.41 5.67
C SER A 363 -18.28 19.82 4.40
N GLU A 364 -16.94 19.82 4.46
CA GLU A 364 -16.08 20.07 3.29
C GLU A 364 -16.32 19.02 2.18
N LEU A 365 -16.50 17.74 2.56
CA LEU A 365 -16.86 16.69 1.60
C LEU A 365 -18.18 17.01 0.90
N GLY A 366 -19.21 17.44 1.66
CA GLY A 366 -20.48 17.89 1.12
C GLY A 366 -20.31 19.03 0.11
N VAL A 367 -19.54 20.06 0.48
CA VAL A 367 -19.22 21.19 -0.42
C VAL A 367 -18.53 20.69 -1.68
N TYR A 368 -17.52 19.82 -1.58
CA TYR A 368 -16.82 19.28 -2.75
C TYR A 368 -17.77 18.50 -3.67
N MET A 369 -18.69 17.71 -3.11
CA MET A 369 -19.69 16.96 -3.89
C MET A 369 -20.63 17.91 -4.65
N THR A 370 -21.03 19.05 -4.10
CA THR A 370 -21.84 20.05 -4.84
C THR A 370 -21.05 20.71 -5.98
N ARG A 371 -19.72 20.78 -5.88
CA ARG A 371 -18.86 21.26 -6.97
C ARG A 371 -18.71 20.22 -8.07
N LEU A 372 -18.61 18.94 -7.74
CA LEU A 372 -18.61 17.86 -8.74
C LEU A 372 -19.96 17.74 -9.45
N PHE A 373 -21.06 17.98 -8.73
CA PHE A 373 -22.45 17.83 -9.20
C PHE A 373 -23.28 19.08 -8.93
N PRO A 374 -23.12 20.15 -9.70
CA PRO A 374 -23.74 21.46 -9.43
C PRO A 374 -25.27 21.44 -9.45
N PHE A 375 -25.89 20.40 -10.00
CA PHE A 375 -27.34 20.19 -9.97
C PHE A 375 -27.86 19.64 -8.63
N ALA A 376 -26.96 19.16 -7.74
CA ALA A 376 -27.33 18.56 -6.46
C ALA A 376 -27.40 19.56 -5.30
N GLY A 377 -27.10 20.84 -5.51
CA GLY A 377 -27.14 21.87 -4.47
C GLY A 377 -26.78 23.26 -4.97
N HIS A 378 -27.15 24.28 -4.20
CA HIS A 378 -26.76 25.66 -4.47
C HIS A 378 -25.40 25.93 -3.85
N ALA A 379 -24.38 26.03 -4.69
CA ALA A 379 -23.07 26.45 -4.25
C ALA A 379 -23.09 27.97 -4.00
N ALA A 380 -23.03 28.41 -2.75
CA ALA A 380 -22.86 29.81 -2.40
C ALA A 380 -21.46 30.27 -2.85
N GLY A 381 -21.36 31.42 -3.51
CA GLY A 381 -20.12 32.08 -3.88
C GLY A 381 -19.99 32.42 -5.36
N VAL A 382 -19.19 33.44 -5.67
CA VAL A 382 -18.82 33.81 -7.04
C VAL A 382 -17.75 32.83 -7.54
N ILE A 383 -18.11 32.00 -8.54
CA ILE A 383 -17.24 31.01 -9.11
C ILE A 383 -16.64 31.52 -10.42
N ASN A 384 -15.32 31.46 -10.53
CA ASN A 384 -14.67 31.64 -11.81
C ASN A 384 -14.71 30.30 -12.60
N HIS A 385 -15.62 30.19 -13.58
CA HIS A 385 -15.77 28.99 -14.39
C HIS A 385 -14.57 28.66 -15.30
N LEU A 386 -13.59 29.56 -15.41
CA LEU A 386 -12.37 29.39 -16.20
C LEU A 386 -11.12 29.14 -15.33
N ASP A 387 -11.29 28.99 -14.03
CA ASP A 387 -10.19 28.77 -13.06
C ASP A 387 -9.31 27.56 -13.43
N TYR A 388 -9.90 26.50 -13.98
CA TYR A 388 -9.20 25.28 -14.42
C TYR A 388 -8.16 25.54 -15.51
N LEU A 389 -8.31 26.60 -16.35
CA LEU A 389 -7.39 26.88 -17.45
C LEU A 389 -5.99 27.25 -16.94
N LYS A 390 -5.91 27.94 -15.80
CA LYS A 390 -4.63 28.23 -15.13
C LYS A 390 -3.85 26.94 -14.83
N TYR A 391 -4.54 25.92 -14.35
CA TYR A 391 -3.92 24.66 -13.95
C TYR A 391 -3.76 23.67 -15.12
N LEU A 392 -4.61 23.77 -16.13
CA LEU A 392 -4.56 22.85 -17.28
C LEU A 392 -3.21 22.91 -17.99
N ASN A 393 -2.69 24.10 -18.26
CA ASN A 393 -1.41 24.29 -18.95
C ASN A 393 -0.24 23.68 -18.15
N ASP A 394 -0.23 23.87 -16.83
CA ASP A 394 0.85 23.43 -15.95
C ASP A 394 0.82 21.91 -15.71
N TYR A 395 -0.39 21.32 -15.62
CA TYR A 395 -0.58 19.93 -15.21
C TYR A 395 -0.95 18.98 -16.35
N ALA A 396 -1.32 19.47 -17.55
CA ALA A 396 -1.65 18.59 -18.68
C ALA A 396 -0.53 17.58 -19.03
N PRO A 397 0.76 17.95 -19.05
CA PRO A 397 1.83 16.97 -19.27
C PRO A 397 1.90 15.90 -18.18
N LEU A 398 1.63 16.26 -16.91
CA LEU A 398 1.63 15.31 -15.80
C LEU A 398 0.41 14.38 -15.85
N PHE A 399 -0.77 14.88 -16.24
CA PHE A 399 -1.94 14.03 -16.49
C PHE A 399 -1.68 13.04 -17.61
N LEU A 400 -1.11 13.50 -18.74
CA LEU A 400 -0.77 12.62 -19.86
C LEU A 400 0.22 11.54 -19.44
N LEU A 401 1.28 11.92 -18.71
CA LEU A 401 2.27 11.00 -18.17
C LEU A 401 1.61 10.01 -17.19
N GLY A 402 0.80 10.49 -16.26
CA GLY A 402 0.09 9.68 -15.30
C GLY A 402 -0.84 8.66 -15.96
N VAL A 403 -1.63 9.09 -16.93
CA VAL A 403 -2.51 8.17 -17.69
C VAL A 403 -1.70 7.13 -18.45
N LEU A 404 -0.63 7.54 -19.13
CA LEU A 404 0.23 6.63 -19.90
C LEU A 404 0.87 5.56 -18.99
N PHE A 405 1.48 5.97 -17.87
CA PHE A 405 2.14 5.06 -16.92
C PHE A 405 1.16 4.28 -16.03
N ALA A 406 -0.12 4.66 -15.98
CA ALA A 406 -1.18 3.84 -15.40
C ALA A 406 -1.58 2.64 -16.29
N THR A 407 -0.99 2.50 -17.48
CA THR A 407 -1.17 1.37 -18.41
C THR A 407 0.10 0.52 -18.52
N PRO A 408 0.02 -0.71 -19.04
CA PRO A 408 1.21 -1.57 -19.24
C PRO A 408 2.08 -1.12 -20.41
N LEU A 409 1.67 -0.13 -21.21
CA LEU A 409 2.34 0.26 -22.44
C LEU A 409 3.81 0.68 -22.22
N PRO A 410 4.16 1.57 -21.26
CA PRO A 410 5.55 1.96 -21.04
C PRO A 410 6.44 0.78 -20.61
N GLU A 411 5.93 -0.13 -19.77
CA GLU A 411 6.67 -1.32 -19.39
C GLU A 411 6.90 -2.24 -20.57
N THR A 412 5.90 -2.42 -21.44
CA THR A 412 6.00 -3.26 -22.65
C THR A 412 7.02 -2.68 -23.62
N CYS A 413 6.98 -1.37 -23.88
CA CYS A 413 7.96 -0.69 -24.72
C CYS A 413 9.38 -0.79 -24.14
N TYR A 414 9.53 -0.58 -22.83
CA TYR A 414 10.83 -0.67 -22.18
C TYR A 414 11.44 -2.08 -22.28
N ARG A 415 10.64 -3.14 -22.18
CA ARG A 415 11.10 -4.54 -22.31
C ARG A 415 11.80 -4.83 -23.64
N LEU A 416 11.50 -4.09 -24.73
CA LEU A 416 12.15 -4.23 -26.02
C LEU A 416 13.61 -3.75 -26.02
N ILE A 417 13.94 -2.87 -25.09
CA ILE A 417 15.25 -2.22 -25.01
C ILE A 417 15.99 -2.48 -23.69
N GLU A 418 15.36 -3.15 -22.72
CA GLU A 418 15.92 -3.29 -21.36
C GLU A 418 17.29 -3.98 -21.31
N ARG A 419 17.57 -4.89 -22.27
CA ARG A 419 18.84 -5.60 -22.36
C ARG A 419 19.91 -4.82 -23.15
N LYS A 420 19.51 -3.74 -23.84
CA LYS A 420 20.40 -2.89 -24.63
C LYS A 420 21.00 -1.80 -23.74
N TRP A 421 22.13 -1.25 -24.14
CA TRP A 421 22.75 -0.11 -23.46
C TRP A 421 21.79 1.10 -23.34
N ILE A 422 20.95 1.33 -24.36
CA ILE A 422 19.93 2.38 -24.39
C ILE A 422 18.98 2.27 -23.18
N GLY A 423 18.55 1.06 -22.82
CA GLY A 423 17.67 0.86 -21.66
C GLY A 423 18.35 1.29 -20.34
N ARG A 424 19.67 1.06 -20.22
CA ARG A 424 20.45 1.49 -19.05
C ARG A 424 20.63 3.01 -19.01
N VAL A 425 20.90 3.65 -20.18
CA VAL A 425 21.00 5.11 -20.29
C VAL A 425 19.67 5.78 -19.91
N ILE A 426 18.54 5.25 -20.38
CA ILE A 426 17.22 5.74 -20.01
C ILE A 426 17.00 5.66 -18.49
N LEU A 427 17.36 4.55 -17.84
CA LEU A 427 17.26 4.43 -16.38
C LEU A 427 18.14 5.44 -15.64
N LEU A 428 19.36 5.67 -16.12
CA LEU A 428 20.25 6.68 -15.54
C LEU A 428 19.68 8.09 -15.71
N GLY A 429 19.09 8.39 -16.87
CA GLY A 429 18.42 9.68 -17.13
C GLY A 429 17.21 9.86 -16.20
N ILE A 430 16.39 8.81 -16.03
CA ILE A 430 15.25 8.82 -15.09
C ILE A 430 15.75 9.03 -13.65
N PHE A 431 16.83 8.35 -13.25
CA PHE A 431 17.42 8.54 -11.93
C PHE A 431 17.94 9.97 -11.73
N GLY A 432 18.65 10.54 -12.72
CA GLY A 432 19.08 11.93 -12.69
C GLY A 432 17.92 12.93 -12.55
N LEU A 433 16.81 12.67 -13.29
CA LEU A 433 15.59 13.47 -13.16
C LEU A 433 14.98 13.36 -11.76
N CYS A 434 14.97 12.17 -11.16
CA CYS A 434 14.54 11.99 -9.78
C CYS A 434 15.40 12.79 -8.81
N MET A 435 16.73 12.78 -8.99
CA MET A 435 17.65 13.56 -8.14
C MET A 435 17.42 15.05 -8.26
N TYR A 436 17.21 15.55 -9.47
CA TYR A 436 16.86 16.95 -9.69
C TYR A 436 15.59 17.34 -8.92
N TYR A 437 14.51 16.56 -9.06
CA TYR A 437 13.26 16.87 -8.36
C TYR A 437 13.35 16.73 -6.85
N LEU A 438 14.12 15.75 -6.34
CA LEU A 438 14.37 15.65 -4.90
C LEU A 438 15.15 16.83 -4.35
N ALA A 439 16.05 17.43 -5.15
CA ALA A 439 16.83 18.60 -4.74
C ALA A 439 16.00 19.89 -4.72
N VAL A 440 15.04 20.02 -5.65
CA VAL A 440 14.25 21.26 -5.83
C VAL A 440 12.95 21.24 -5.03
N SER A 441 12.39 20.05 -4.77
CA SER A 441 11.10 19.91 -4.08
C SER A 441 11.30 19.77 -2.58
N ALA A 442 10.40 20.37 -1.79
CA ALA A 442 10.28 20.03 -0.37
C ALA A 442 9.95 18.53 -0.23
N ASN A 443 10.58 17.87 0.76
CA ASN A 443 10.30 16.45 1.04
C ASN A 443 8.81 16.25 1.33
N ASN A 444 8.09 15.63 0.39
CA ASN A 444 6.70 15.24 0.59
C ASN A 444 6.67 13.86 1.26
N PRO A 445 6.11 13.72 2.49
CA PRO A 445 5.93 12.44 3.12
C PRO A 445 5.01 11.56 2.26
N PHE A 446 5.15 10.24 2.43
CA PHE A 446 4.26 9.28 1.79
C PHE A 446 2.83 9.50 2.30
N LEU A 447 1.84 9.58 1.41
CA LEU A 447 0.44 9.89 1.75
C LEU A 447 -0.12 8.96 2.84
N TYR A 448 0.23 7.69 2.82
CA TYR A 448 -0.21 6.69 3.80
C TYR A 448 0.32 6.93 5.23
N PHE A 449 1.24 7.85 5.44
CA PHE A 449 1.67 8.25 6.79
C PHE A 449 0.73 9.27 7.43
N ASN A 450 -0.17 9.83 6.63
CA ASN A 450 -1.13 10.83 7.09
C ASN A 450 -2.50 10.22 7.47
N PHE A 451 -2.62 8.89 7.36
CA PHE A 451 -3.86 8.14 7.64
C PHE A 451 -3.69 7.16 8.78
#